data_6b630f4d439c0051dd7ae2733809eb14
#
_entry.id   6b630f4d439c0051dd7ae2733809eb14
#
_cell.length_a   1.000
_cell.length_b   1.000
_cell.length_c   1.000
_cell.angle_alpha   90.00
_cell.angle_beta   90.00
_cell.angle_gamma   90.00
#
_symmetry.space_group_name_H-M   'P 1'
#
loop_
_entity.id
_entity.type
_entity.pdbx_description
1 polymer ?
#
loop_
_entity_poly.entity_id
_entity_poly.type
_entity_poly.pdbx_seq_one_letter_code
_entity_poly.pdbx_strand_id
1 'polypeptide(L)'
;MNKYFFVFILLFFVVCSSVHASKQKLVIAHRGASGYLPEHTLGAAVMAYASGADFLELDLVMTKDGHLIVLHDLTLNATTDVEQVFPDHAGKDGKFHAVDFNLHEVKQLKVHERSARRGTG
;
A
#
# COMPACT_ATOMS: atom_id res chain seq x y z
N MET A 1 57.78 2.92 28.67
CA MET A 1 56.42 2.75 28.11
C MET A 1 56.49 1.58 27.12
N ASN A 2 55.75 0.49 27.37
CA ASN A 2 55.92 -0.78 26.68
C ASN A 2 55.43 -0.69 25.22
N LYS A 3 56.26 -1.01 24.21
CA LYS A 3 55.92 -0.91 22.77
C LYS A 3 54.61 -1.64 22.39
N TYR A 4 54.27 -2.69 23.14
CA TYR A 4 53.03 -3.44 22.93
C TYR A 4 51.77 -2.70 23.41
N PHE A 5 51.89 -1.72 24.32
CA PHE A 5 50.78 -0.90 24.78
C PHE A 5 50.28 0.03 23.67
N PHE A 6 51.19 0.58 22.87
CA PHE A 6 50.82 1.42 21.70
C PHE A 6 50.14 0.62 20.60
N VAL A 7 50.60 -0.62 20.35
CA VAL A 7 49.98 -1.51 19.37
C VAL A 7 48.56 -1.89 19.79
N PHE A 8 48.32 -2.13 21.09
CA PHE A 8 47.00 -2.45 21.61
C PHE A 8 46.03 -1.27 21.51
N ILE A 9 46.48 -0.05 21.77
CA ILE A 9 45.66 1.18 21.59
C ILE A 9 45.32 1.39 20.11
N LEU A 10 46.28 1.19 19.20
CA LEU A 10 46.04 1.35 17.76
C LEU A 10 45.06 0.31 17.23
N LEU A 11 45.13 -0.94 17.65
CA LEU A 11 44.17 -1.98 17.32
C LEU A 11 42.77 -1.69 17.87
N PHE A 12 42.66 -1.16 19.09
CA PHE A 12 41.39 -0.79 19.69
C PHE A 12 40.70 0.34 18.93
N PHE A 13 41.47 1.35 18.48
CA PHE A 13 40.94 2.46 17.67
C PHE A 13 40.47 1.99 16.26
N VAL A 14 41.16 1.05 15.63
CA VAL A 14 40.80 0.50 14.32
C VAL A 14 39.51 -0.32 14.39
N VAL A 15 39.27 -1.05 15.48
CA VAL A 15 38.04 -1.86 15.66
C VAL A 15 36.83 -0.97 16.00
N CYS A 16 37.06 0.14 16.72
CA CYS A 16 35.95 1.06 17.11
C CYS A 16 35.44 1.92 15.96
N SER A 17 36.19 2.08 14.86
CA SER A 17 35.81 2.94 13.73
C SER A 17 34.83 2.29 12.74
N SER A 18 34.42 1.04 12.93
CA SER A 18 33.65 0.28 11.90
C SER A 18 32.18 0.08 12.19
N VAL A 19 31.63 0.63 13.26
CA VAL A 19 30.18 0.56 13.53
C VAL A 19 29.48 1.79 12.99
N HIS A 20 29.47 1.93 11.67
CA HIS A 20 28.46 2.77 11.03
C HIS A 20 27.18 1.95 10.95
N ALA A 21 26.27 2.14 11.90
CA ALA A 21 24.90 1.69 11.74
C ALA A 21 24.28 2.51 10.58
N SER A 22 24.30 1.94 9.38
CA SER A 22 23.54 2.50 8.28
C SER A 22 22.06 2.43 8.69
N LYS A 23 21.40 3.57 8.87
CA LYS A 23 19.94 3.61 9.03
C LYS A 23 19.36 3.07 7.72
N GLN A 24 18.99 1.80 7.72
CA GLN A 24 18.29 1.20 6.59
C GLN A 24 16.98 1.97 6.39
N LYS A 25 16.81 2.56 5.21
CA LYS A 25 15.55 3.20 4.84
C LYS A 25 14.58 2.10 4.44
N LEU A 26 13.38 2.15 5.00
CA LEU A 26 12.29 1.24 4.65
C LEU A 26 11.37 1.90 3.62
N VAL A 27 10.96 1.13 2.63
CA VAL A 27 10.02 1.53 1.60
C VAL A 27 8.68 0.86 1.88
N ILE A 28 7.67 1.66 2.19
CA ILE A 28 6.29 1.21 2.40
C ILE A 28 5.48 1.58 1.15
N ALA A 29 4.98 0.57 0.45
CA ALA A 29 4.15 0.78 -0.74
C ALA A 29 2.71 1.07 -0.32
N HIS A 30 2.36 2.36 -0.26
CA HIS A 30 1.04 2.86 0.12
C HIS A 30 -0.01 2.45 -0.92
N ARG A 31 -0.90 1.51 -0.55
CA ARG A 31 -1.91 0.87 -1.41
C ARG A 31 -1.31 0.12 -2.60
N GLY A 32 -0.11 -0.45 -2.41
CA GLY A 32 0.70 -1.04 -3.47
C GLY A 32 1.45 0.01 -4.30
N ALA A 33 1.79 -0.31 -5.55
CA ALA A 33 2.41 0.63 -6.48
C ALA A 33 1.36 1.61 -7.06
N SER A 34 0.61 2.27 -6.18
CA SER A 34 -0.53 3.14 -6.51
C SER A 34 -0.17 4.37 -7.35
N GLY A 35 1.13 4.67 -7.52
CA GLY A 35 1.64 5.66 -8.46
C GLY A 35 1.60 5.21 -9.92
N TYR A 36 1.47 3.92 -10.20
CA TYR A 36 1.58 3.32 -11.53
C TYR A 36 0.35 2.52 -11.94
N LEU A 37 -0.34 1.89 -10.99
CA LEU A 37 -1.50 1.03 -11.22
C LEU A 37 -2.63 1.41 -10.27
N PRO A 38 -3.90 1.03 -10.58
CA PRO A 38 -5.01 1.28 -9.69
C PRO A 38 -4.73 0.77 -8.28
N GLU A 39 -4.97 1.63 -7.28
CA GLU A 39 -4.70 1.35 -5.88
C GLU A 39 -5.41 0.07 -5.43
N HIS A 40 -4.81 -0.62 -4.45
CA HIS A 40 -5.38 -1.83 -3.83
C HIS A 40 -5.65 -3.02 -4.77
N THR A 41 -5.12 -3.00 -5.99
CA THR A 41 -5.21 -4.15 -6.90
C THR A 41 -4.05 -5.13 -6.68
N LEU A 42 -4.28 -6.39 -7.05
CA LEU A 42 -3.20 -7.40 -7.04
C LEU A 42 -2.05 -6.98 -7.96
N GLY A 43 -2.33 -6.33 -9.10
CA GLY A 43 -1.31 -5.80 -9.99
C GLY A 43 -0.43 -4.77 -9.30
N ALA A 44 -1.02 -3.82 -8.56
CA ALA A 44 -0.28 -2.82 -7.79
C ALA A 44 0.57 -3.47 -6.68
N ALA A 45 0.06 -4.51 -6.02
CA ALA A 45 0.80 -5.24 -4.99
C ALA A 45 2.00 -5.98 -5.58
N VAL A 46 1.81 -6.73 -6.68
CA VAL A 46 2.89 -7.45 -7.37
C VAL A 46 3.96 -6.49 -7.89
N MET A 47 3.57 -5.37 -8.48
CA MET A 47 4.51 -4.35 -8.95
C MET A 47 5.32 -3.74 -7.81
N ALA A 48 4.70 -3.43 -6.67
CA ALA A 48 5.38 -2.91 -5.50
C ALA A 48 6.41 -3.92 -4.96
N TYR A 49 6.02 -5.19 -4.85
CA TYR A 49 6.92 -6.27 -4.44
C TYR A 49 8.11 -6.41 -5.40
N ALA A 50 7.85 -6.46 -6.71
CA ALA A 50 8.90 -6.57 -7.74
C ALA A 50 9.83 -5.35 -7.77
N SER A 51 9.34 -4.18 -7.34
CA SER A 51 10.14 -2.94 -7.21
C SER A 51 10.96 -2.87 -5.92
N GLY A 52 10.90 -3.89 -5.06
CA GLY A 52 11.70 -3.98 -3.84
C GLY A 52 11.12 -3.20 -2.66
N ALA A 53 9.80 -3.01 -2.59
CA ALA A 53 9.17 -2.48 -1.40
C ALA A 53 9.33 -3.45 -0.22
N ASP A 54 9.68 -2.93 0.97
CA ASP A 54 9.83 -3.71 2.19
C ASP A 54 8.46 -4.12 2.77
N PHE A 55 7.45 -3.26 2.59
CA PHE A 55 6.09 -3.49 3.10
C PHE A 55 5.05 -3.08 2.06
N LEU A 56 3.95 -3.83 2.01
CA LEU A 56 2.71 -3.46 1.33
C LEU A 56 1.74 -2.92 2.37
N GLU A 57 1.23 -1.73 2.16
CA GLU A 57 0.19 -1.15 3.00
C GLU A 57 -1.17 -1.36 2.33
N LEU A 58 -2.18 -1.72 3.13
CA LEU A 58 -3.54 -2.04 2.69
C LEU A 58 -4.56 -1.44 3.65
N ASP A 59 -5.59 -0.79 3.10
CA ASP A 59 -6.80 -0.38 3.82
C ASP A 59 -7.87 -1.48 3.70
N LEU A 60 -8.66 -1.69 4.74
CA LEU A 60 -9.70 -2.71 4.78
C LEU A 60 -11.06 -2.11 5.15
N VAL A 61 -12.09 -2.49 4.39
CA VAL A 61 -13.49 -2.11 4.63
C VAL A 61 -14.34 -3.37 4.68
N MET A 62 -15.40 -3.35 5.48
CA MET A 62 -16.31 -4.49 5.65
C MET A 62 -17.49 -4.40 4.69
N THR A 63 -17.85 -5.52 4.06
CA THR A 63 -19.07 -5.70 3.27
C THR A 63 -20.29 -5.97 4.16
N LYS A 64 -21.50 -5.90 3.59
CA LYS A 64 -22.77 -6.19 4.27
C LYS A 64 -22.82 -7.57 4.92
N ASP A 65 -22.25 -8.56 4.27
CA ASP A 65 -22.18 -9.96 4.72
C ASP A 65 -20.92 -10.26 5.53
N GLY A 66 -20.22 -9.22 6.05
CA GLY A 66 -19.14 -9.34 7.04
C GLY A 66 -17.78 -9.75 6.48
N HIS A 67 -17.56 -9.66 5.17
CA HIS A 67 -16.25 -9.92 4.58
C HIS A 67 -15.40 -8.65 4.52
N LEU A 68 -14.11 -8.78 4.73
CA LEU A 68 -13.15 -7.69 4.53
C LEU A 68 -12.74 -7.63 3.06
N ILE A 69 -12.80 -6.44 2.48
CA ILE A 69 -12.31 -6.12 1.14
C ILE A 69 -11.22 -5.05 1.22
N VAL A 70 -10.30 -5.06 0.27
CA VAL A 70 -9.21 -4.07 0.22
C VAL A 70 -9.74 -2.83 -0.49
N LEU A 71 -9.99 -1.75 0.27
CA LEU A 71 -10.58 -0.50 -0.20
C LEU A 71 -10.23 0.61 0.79
N HIS A 72 -9.86 1.80 0.31
CA HIS A 72 -9.56 2.94 1.18
C HIS A 72 -10.82 3.67 1.67
N ASP A 73 -11.71 4.04 0.75
CA ASP A 73 -12.91 4.79 1.10
C ASP A 73 -14.00 3.86 1.63
N LEU A 74 -14.90 4.38 2.43
CA LEU A 74 -16.10 3.62 2.83
C LEU A 74 -17.09 3.44 1.68
N THR A 75 -16.86 4.10 0.53
CA THR A 75 -17.69 4.06 -0.66
C THR A 75 -16.95 3.52 -1.87
N LEU A 76 -17.65 2.86 -2.77
CA LEU A 76 -17.14 2.22 -3.97
C LEU A 76 -16.95 3.19 -5.17
N ASN A 77 -17.50 4.40 -5.09
CA ASN A 77 -17.59 5.35 -6.20
C ASN A 77 -16.23 5.73 -6.83
N ALA A 78 -15.23 5.96 -5.98
CA ALA A 78 -13.98 6.60 -6.43
C ALA A 78 -13.07 5.70 -7.27
N THR A 79 -13.22 4.37 -7.14
CA THR A 79 -12.28 3.40 -7.73
C THR A 79 -12.98 2.24 -8.43
N THR A 80 -14.33 2.27 -8.58
CA THR A 80 -15.08 1.21 -9.25
C THR A 80 -16.18 1.78 -10.17
N ASP A 81 -16.69 0.93 -11.06
CA ASP A 81 -17.82 1.22 -11.93
C ASP A 81 -19.19 0.95 -11.26
N VAL A 82 -19.29 1.06 -9.94
CA VAL A 82 -20.48 0.73 -9.15
C VAL A 82 -21.73 1.47 -9.61
N GLU A 83 -21.62 2.74 -10.00
CA GLU A 83 -22.72 3.57 -10.48
C GLU A 83 -23.35 3.03 -11.77
N GLN A 84 -22.56 2.34 -12.59
CA GLN A 84 -23.00 1.73 -13.85
C GLN A 84 -23.60 0.34 -13.63
N VAL A 85 -23.00 -0.45 -12.73
CA VAL A 85 -23.40 -1.84 -12.47
C VAL A 85 -24.64 -1.91 -11.57
N PHE A 86 -24.73 -1.03 -10.58
CA PHE A 86 -25.79 -1.02 -9.56
C PHE A 86 -26.47 0.36 -9.41
N PRO A 87 -27.00 0.99 -10.46
CA PRO A 87 -27.47 2.38 -10.42
C PRO A 87 -28.55 2.66 -9.35
N ASP A 88 -29.36 1.65 -9.00
CA ASP A 88 -30.45 1.77 -8.04
C ASP A 88 -30.04 1.47 -6.58
N HIS A 89 -28.75 1.16 -6.32
CA HIS A 89 -28.24 0.81 -4.98
C HIS A 89 -27.62 1.99 -4.22
N ALA A 90 -27.75 3.21 -4.75
CA ALA A 90 -27.25 4.39 -4.06
C ALA A 90 -27.95 4.61 -2.71
N GLY A 91 -27.17 4.93 -1.69
CA GLY A 91 -27.71 5.36 -0.40
C GLY A 91 -28.46 6.69 -0.50
N LYS A 92 -29.08 7.13 0.58
CA LYS A 92 -29.83 8.41 0.64
C LYS A 92 -28.96 9.63 0.34
N ASP A 93 -27.68 9.52 0.51
CA ASP A 93 -26.66 10.53 0.20
C ASP A 93 -26.13 10.47 -1.24
N GLY A 94 -26.70 9.58 -2.07
CA GLY A 94 -26.28 9.34 -3.45
C GLY A 94 -24.99 8.57 -3.60
N LYS A 95 -24.44 7.96 -2.51
CA LYS A 95 -23.20 7.21 -2.52
C LYS A 95 -23.43 5.70 -2.39
N PHE A 96 -22.46 4.92 -2.83
CA PHE A 96 -22.50 3.46 -2.82
C PHE A 96 -21.56 2.96 -1.72
N HIS A 97 -22.10 2.81 -0.50
CA HIS A 97 -21.31 2.39 0.66
C HIS A 97 -21.00 0.90 0.61
N ALA A 98 -19.74 0.52 0.82
CA ALA A 98 -19.29 -0.88 0.78
C ALA A 98 -20.09 -1.78 1.73
N VAL A 99 -20.53 -1.24 2.88
CA VAL A 99 -21.34 -1.94 3.89
C VAL A 99 -22.77 -2.29 3.42
N ASP A 100 -23.24 -1.72 2.32
CA ASP A 100 -24.56 -2.01 1.74
C ASP A 100 -24.51 -3.14 0.69
N PHE A 101 -23.32 -3.58 0.31
CA PHE A 101 -23.06 -4.61 -0.72
C PHE A 101 -22.51 -5.90 -0.12
N ASN A 102 -23.01 -7.04 -0.59
CA ASN A 102 -22.42 -8.34 -0.29
C ASN A 102 -21.14 -8.56 -1.11
N LEU A 103 -20.27 -9.45 -0.66
CA LEU A 103 -19.00 -9.74 -1.35
C LEU A 103 -19.20 -10.16 -2.82
N HIS A 104 -20.26 -10.95 -3.12
CA HIS A 104 -20.53 -11.39 -4.48
C HIS A 104 -20.91 -10.24 -5.43
N GLU A 105 -21.52 -9.18 -4.92
CA GLU A 105 -21.87 -7.96 -5.67
C GLU A 105 -20.59 -7.14 -5.92
N VAL A 106 -19.77 -6.94 -4.90
CA VAL A 106 -18.49 -6.24 -5.03
C VAL A 106 -17.58 -6.91 -6.06
N LYS A 107 -17.58 -8.25 -6.14
CA LYS A 107 -16.78 -9.02 -7.11
C LYS A 107 -17.23 -8.84 -8.58
N GLN A 108 -18.37 -8.26 -8.86
CA GLN A 108 -18.82 -7.94 -10.22
C GLN A 108 -18.25 -6.63 -10.73
N LEU A 109 -17.74 -5.78 -9.84
CA LEU A 109 -17.24 -4.45 -10.16
C LEU A 109 -15.86 -4.51 -10.83
N LYS A 110 -15.65 -3.56 -11.74
CA LYS A 110 -14.33 -3.30 -12.33
C LYS A 110 -13.67 -2.16 -11.58
N VAL A 111 -12.41 -2.37 -11.22
CA VAL A 111 -11.59 -1.35 -10.56
C VAL A 111 -10.96 -0.44 -11.61
N HIS A 112 -10.93 0.86 -11.33
CA HIS A 112 -10.28 1.87 -12.16
C HIS A 112 -9.42 2.82 -11.31
N GLU A 113 -8.63 3.67 -11.97
CA GLU A 113 -7.88 4.74 -11.31
C GLU A 113 -8.80 5.76 -10.63
N ARG A 114 -8.46 6.17 -9.41
CA ARG A 114 -9.18 7.21 -8.66
C ARG A 114 -9.19 8.57 -9.38
N SER A 115 -8.17 8.87 -10.16
CA SER A 115 -8.02 10.16 -10.83
C SER A 115 -7.60 9.98 -12.28
N ALA A 116 -8.31 10.67 -13.18
CA ALA A 116 -7.97 10.76 -14.61
C ALA A 116 -6.63 11.47 -14.90
N ARG A 117 -5.93 11.99 -13.88
CA ARG A 117 -4.69 12.78 -14.06
C ARG A 117 -3.45 11.97 -14.44
N ARG A 118 -3.48 10.64 -14.40
CA ARG A 118 -2.31 9.82 -14.74
C ARG A 118 -2.14 9.55 -16.23
N GLY A 119 -3.11 9.90 -17.06
CA GLY A 119 -3.08 9.66 -18.51
C GLY A 119 -2.66 10.84 -19.38
N THR A 120 -2.17 11.95 -18.81
CA THR A 120 -1.82 13.19 -19.54
C THR A 120 -0.37 13.61 -19.33
N GLY A 121 0.53 12.68 -19.18
CA GLY A 121 1.97 12.90 -19.15
C GLY A 121 2.66 12.27 -20.35
#